data_bb011b17bb611c0611a3cf5f86fb10cc
#
_entry.id   bb011b17bb611c0611a3cf5f86fb10cc
#
_cell.length_a   1.000
_cell.length_b   1.000
_cell.length_c   1.000
_cell.angle_alpha   90.00
_cell.angle_beta   90.00
_cell.angle_gamma   90.00
#
_symmetry.space_group_name_H-M   'P 1'
#
loop_
_entity.id
_entity.type
_entity.pdbx_description
1 polymer ?
#
loop_
_entity_poly.entity_id
_entity_poly.type
_entity_poly.pdbx_seq_one_letter_code
_entity_poly.pdbx_strand_id
1 'polypeptide(L)'
;MNANGEGIEHFGYVDGRSQPLFLVEDIHTEKTETDGISVWDPTAPLNQVLVPDHAAPDPEVHFGSYFVFRKLEQNVRRFKQSEETLADQLGLVGEDRERAGAMIVGRFEDGTPLTAQREEGAESPVPNNFDYGSDAAGAKCPFQAHIRKTNPRGSGGAEEPPRERLHLMARRGVPYGERADDPNADLPPSARPSGGVGLLFMAFNSVLGNQFEFTQAIWANNPGFPIPPDGAKPPGLDPVIGQGPRPESVYPTEWAGTRTVTADPIPQAVTLKGGDYFFMPSLAFLRGLGGKG
;
A
#
# COMPACT_ATOMS: atom_id res chain seq x y z
N MET A 1 11.83 6.34 11.63
CA MET A 1 10.54 6.97 11.97
C MET A 1 10.57 8.39 11.43
N ASN A 2 9.42 8.93 11.04
CA ASN A 2 9.30 10.34 10.70
C ASN A 2 9.27 11.23 11.95
N ALA A 3 9.13 12.55 11.78
CA ALA A 3 9.10 13.50 12.89
C ALA A 3 7.94 13.26 13.88
N ASN A 4 6.85 12.64 13.43
CA ASN A 4 5.68 12.30 14.24
C ASN A 4 5.81 10.95 14.98
N GLY A 5 6.95 10.26 14.85
CA GLY A 5 7.18 8.94 15.46
C GLY A 5 6.56 7.77 14.70
N GLU A 6 6.05 7.98 13.50
CA GLU A 6 5.46 6.94 12.67
C GLU A 6 6.53 6.17 11.91
N GLY A 7 6.30 4.87 11.69
CA GLY A 7 7.20 4.02 10.91
C GLY A 7 7.22 4.42 9.44
N ILE A 8 8.40 4.60 8.87
CA ILE A 8 8.58 4.85 7.44
C ILE A 8 9.36 3.70 6.80
N GLU A 9 9.05 3.40 5.55
CA GLU A 9 9.83 2.49 4.73
C GLU A 9 10.98 3.26 4.01
N HIS A 10 11.84 2.57 3.27
CA HIS A 10 13.05 3.18 2.73
C HIS A 10 12.83 4.22 1.62
N PHE A 11 11.68 4.25 0.96
CA PHE A 11 11.35 5.34 0.02
C PHE A 11 10.97 6.64 0.75
N GLY A 12 10.70 6.58 2.07
CA GLY A 12 10.38 7.73 2.91
C GLY A 12 8.92 7.82 3.35
N TYR A 13 8.06 6.94 2.84
CA TYR A 13 6.62 6.99 3.11
C TYR A 13 6.23 6.30 4.42
N VAL A 14 5.24 6.85 5.11
CA VAL A 14 4.62 6.20 6.26
C VAL A 14 4.01 4.86 5.84
N ASP A 15 4.43 3.78 6.51
CA ASP A 15 3.95 2.41 6.27
C ASP A 15 3.05 1.92 7.39
N GLY A 16 2.16 0.99 7.06
CA GLY A 16 1.31 0.30 8.02
C GLY A 16 -0.06 0.92 8.26
N ARG A 17 -0.35 2.11 7.72
CA ARG A 17 -1.70 2.69 7.75
C ARG A 17 -2.64 1.94 6.78
N SER A 18 -3.95 2.07 6.93
CA SER A 18 -4.98 1.38 6.12
C SER A 18 -4.99 -0.15 6.31
N GLN A 19 -4.87 -0.60 7.54
CA GLN A 19 -5.05 -2.02 7.91
C GLN A 19 -6.55 -2.35 8.07
N PRO A 20 -6.98 -3.58 7.76
CA PRO A 20 -8.25 -4.08 8.26
C PRO A 20 -8.19 -4.20 9.79
N LEU A 21 -9.24 -3.79 10.49
CA LEU A 21 -9.35 -3.82 11.95
C LEU A 21 -10.27 -4.96 12.39
N PHE A 22 -9.79 -5.77 13.32
CA PHE A 22 -10.47 -6.99 13.78
C PHE A 22 -10.90 -6.91 15.25
N LEU A 23 -10.21 -6.11 16.07
CA LEU A 23 -10.47 -6.02 17.51
C LEU A 23 -11.36 -4.82 17.82
N VAL A 24 -12.27 -5.01 18.77
CA VAL A 24 -13.22 -3.96 19.18
C VAL A 24 -12.49 -2.71 19.68
N GLU A 25 -11.37 -2.91 20.38
CA GLU A 25 -10.54 -1.83 20.91
C GLU A 25 -9.92 -1.00 19.78
N ASP A 26 -9.35 -1.65 18.75
CA ASP A 26 -8.75 -0.97 17.60
C ASP A 26 -9.79 -0.20 16.80
N ILE A 27 -10.98 -0.81 16.61
CA ILE A 27 -12.12 -0.17 15.93
C ILE A 27 -12.62 1.04 16.73
N HIS A 28 -12.65 0.94 18.07
CA HIS A 28 -13.03 2.06 18.92
C HIS A 28 -12.03 3.21 18.81
N THR A 29 -10.74 2.92 18.90
CA THR A 29 -9.66 3.89 18.73
C THR A 29 -9.74 4.57 17.36
N GLU A 30 -9.93 3.81 16.29
CA GLU A 30 -10.07 4.39 14.94
C GLU A 30 -11.29 5.33 14.84
N LYS A 31 -12.38 5.03 15.54
CA LYS A 31 -13.59 5.88 15.57
C LYS A 31 -13.42 7.18 16.34
N THR A 32 -12.66 7.18 17.44
CA THR A 32 -12.69 8.22 18.45
C THR A 32 -11.40 9.01 18.59
N GLU A 33 -10.27 8.45 18.16
CA GLU A 33 -8.92 9.00 18.34
C GLU A 33 -8.21 9.30 17.02
N THR A 34 -8.90 9.11 15.87
CA THR A 34 -8.41 9.44 14.53
C THR A 34 -9.43 10.32 13.80
N ASP A 35 -9.33 10.40 12.48
CA ASP A 35 -10.30 11.07 11.61
C ASP A 35 -11.63 10.30 11.43
N GLY A 36 -11.82 9.20 12.18
CA GLY A 36 -13.04 8.41 12.23
C GLY A 36 -13.18 7.36 11.13
N ILE A 37 -14.40 6.84 10.95
CA ILE A 37 -14.71 5.78 9.98
C ILE A 37 -16.00 6.05 9.18
N SER A 38 -16.42 7.30 9.09
CA SER A 38 -17.71 7.66 8.46
C SER A 38 -17.71 7.54 6.93
N VAL A 39 -16.55 7.65 6.30
CA VAL A 39 -16.37 7.52 4.84
C VAL A 39 -15.77 6.15 4.51
N TRP A 40 -14.74 5.74 5.23
CA TRP A 40 -14.11 4.43 5.10
C TRP A 40 -14.10 3.70 6.44
N ASP A 41 -14.90 2.64 6.53
CA ASP A 41 -14.91 1.73 7.69
C ASP A 41 -13.90 0.58 7.46
N PRO A 42 -12.76 0.54 8.19
CA PRO A 42 -11.75 -0.50 8.05
C PRO A 42 -12.11 -1.82 8.77
N THR A 43 -13.27 -1.92 9.41
CA THR A 43 -13.68 -3.12 10.15
C THR A 43 -13.74 -4.35 9.25
N ALA A 44 -13.15 -5.45 9.68
CA ALA A 44 -13.15 -6.72 8.97
C ALA A 44 -13.44 -7.90 9.92
N PRO A 45 -14.08 -8.96 9.43
CA PRO A 45 -14.37 -10.13 10.25
C PRO A 45 -13.10 -10.99 10.44
N LEU A 46 -12.96 -11.62 11.61
CA LEU A 46 -11.79 -12.46 11.95
C LEU A 46 -11.55 -13.60 10.96
N ASN A 47 -12.60 -14.15 10.34
CA ASN A 47 -12.46 -15.20 9.32
C ASN A 47 -11.81 -14.73 8.02
N GLN A 48 -11.50 -13.44 7.89
CA GLN A 48 -10.67 -12.90 6.80
C GLN A 48 -9.17 -13.18 7.00
N VAL A 49 -8.74 -13.48 8.21
CA VAL A 49 -7.35 -13.78 8.54
C VAL A 49 -7.17 -15.10 9.28
N LEU A 50 -8.18 -15.59 9.97
CA LEU A 50 -8.13 -16.81 10.75
C LEU A 50 -8.76 -18.00 10.03
N VAL A 51 -8.08 -19.15 10.13
CA VAL A 51 -8.59 -20.46 9.68
C VAL A 51 -8.42 -21.49 10.78
N PRO A 52 -9.26 -22.54 10.86
CA PRO A 52 -9.08 -23.62 11.83
C PRO A 52 -7.69 -24.25 11.75
N ASP A 53 -7.06 -24.47 12.89
CA ASP A 53 -5.78 -25.17 12.98
C ASP A 53 -6.03 -26.67 13.22
N HIS A 54 -6.09 -27.44 12.14
CA HIS A 54 -6.34 -28.89 12.19
C HIS A 54 -5.23 -29.72 12.84
N ALA A 55 -4.08 -29.12 13.12
CA ALA A 55 -2.99 -29.76 13.86
C ALA A 55 -3.04 -29.47 15.37
N ALA A 56 -3.92 -28.56 15.81
CA ALA A 56 -4.16 -28.27 17.22
C ALA A 56 -5.07 -29.32 17.87
N PRO A 57 -5.09 -29.43 19.22
CA PRO A 57 -5.94 -30.37 19.94
C PRO A 57 -7.44 -30.27 19.67
N ASP A 58 -7.91 -29.04 19.39
CA ASP A 58 -9.30 -28.74 19.06
C ASP A 58 -9.38 -27.64 17.99
N PRO A 59 -9.61 -28.00 16.72
CA PRO A 59 -9.71 -27.04 15.62
C PRO A 59 -10.91 -26.08 15.68
N GLU A 60 -11.89 -26.35 16.53
CA GLU A 60 -13.07 -25.49 16.65
C GLU A 60 -12.80 -24.24 17.48
N VAL A 61 -11.75 -24.28 18.32
CA VAL A 61 -11.38 -23.17 19.22
C VAL A 61 -9.93 -22.71 19.01
N HIS A 62 -9.18 -23.36 18.13
CA HIS A 62 -7.80 -23.00 17.85
C HIS A 62 -7.62 -22.66 16.38
N PHE A 63 -7.11 -21.47 16.12
CA PHE A 63 -6.99 -20.91 14.77
C PHE A 63 -5.54 -20.56 14.45
N GLY A 64 -5.20 -20.69 13.18
CA GLY A 64 -3.99 -20.22 12.56
C GLY A 64 -4.29 -19.22 11.43
N SER A 65 -3.29 -18.96 10.61
CA SER A 65 -3.42 -18.07 9.46
C SER A 65 -2.47 -18.52 8.34
N TYR A 66 -2.86 -18.35 7.10
CA TYR A 66 -1.88 -18.41 6.01
C TYR A 66 -1.04 -17.14 6.00
N PHE A 67 0.26 -17.32 5.93
CA PHE A 67 1.22 -16.25 6.07
C PHE A 67 2.07 -16.12 4.81
N VAL A 68 2.06 -14.92 4.24
CA VAL A 68 2.93 -14.55 3.12
C VAL A 68 4.15 -13.85 3.69
N PHE A 69 5.34 -14.30 3.29
CA PHE A 69 6.60 -13.61 3.57
C PHE A 69 7.31 -13.29 2.27
N ARG A 70 7.74 -12.02 2.10
CA ARG A 70 8.53 -11.59 0.96
C ARG A 70 9.64 -10.65 1.41
N LYS A 71 10.87 -10.93 0.99
CA LYS A 71 11.99 -10.00 1.11
C LYS A 71 12.05 -9.17 -0.16
N LEU A 72 11.74 -7.88 -0.03
CA LEU A 72 11.66 -6.93 -1.13
C LEU A 72 12.83 -5.95 -1.02
N GLU A 73 13.75 -5.95 -2.01
CA GLU A 73 14.80 -4.95 -2.08
C GLU A 73 14.27 -3.68 -2.74
N GLN A 74 14.58 -2.53 -2.14
CA GLN A 74 14.18 -1.21 -2.61
C GLN A 74 15.37 -0.46 -3.20
N ASN A 75 15.27 -0.07 -4.46
CA ASN A 75 16.20 0.86 -5.09
C ASN A 75 15.70 2.30 -4.84
N VAL A 76 16.08 2.86 -3.69
CA VAL A 76 15.62 4.19 -3.25
C VAL A 76 16.04 5.27 -4.25
N ARG A 77 17.28 5.21 -4.75
CA ARG A 77 17.79 6.14 -5.76
C ARG A 77 16.88 6.19 -7.00
N ARG A 78 16.52 5.01 -7.53
CA ARG A 78 15.68 4.92 -8.73
C ARG A 78 14.28 5.44 -8.47
N PHE A 79 13.72 5.14 -7.30
CA PHE A 79 12.39 5.59 -6.93
C PHE A 79 12.35 7.13 -6.83
N LYS A 80 13.28 7.72 -6.06
CA LYS A 80 13.39 9.17 -5.93
C LYS A 80 13.68 9.88 -7.27
N GLN A 81 14.50 9.27 -8.13
CA GLN A 81 14.70 9.78 -9.49
C GLN A 81 13.40 9.77 -10.32
N SER A 82 12.53 8.79 -10.07
CA SER A 82 11.24 8.72 -10.77
C SER A 82 10.27 9.81 -10.31
N GLU A 83 10.28 10.13 -9.02
CA GLU A 83 9.50 11.26 -8.48
C GLU A 83 9.93 12.58 -9.11
N GLU A 84 11.26 12.85 -9.15
CA GLU A 84 11.80 14.05 -9.77
C GLU A 84 11.47 14.13 -11.28
N THR A 85 11.65 13.01 -12.00
CA THR A 85 11.34 12.95 -13.43
C THR A 85 9.85 13.21 -13.70
N LEU A 86 8.97 12.62 -12.88
CA LEU A 86 7.54 12.87 -13.00
C LEU A 86 7.20 14.33 -12.68
N ALA A 87 7.79 14.93 -11.65
CA ALA A 87 7.60 16.33 -11.31
C ALA A 87 7.98 17.24 -12.47
N ASP A 88 9.13 16.98 -13.12
CA ASP A 88 9.59 17.75 -14.30
C ASP A 88 8.63 17.62 -15.48
N GLN A 89 8.16 16.40 -15.78
CA GLN A 89 7.22 16.15 -16.88
C GLN A 89 5.85 16.80 -16.67
N LEU A 90 5.44 16.97 -15.42
CA LEU A 90 4.21 17.64 -15.04
C LEU A 90 4.38 19.17 -14.89
N GLY A 91 5.61 19.68 -14.93
CA GLY A 91 5.93 21.07 -14.72
C GLY A 91 5.71 21.54 -13.28
N LEU A 92 5.84 20.65 -12.29
CA LEU A 92 5.69 20.97 -10.88
C LEU A 92 6.93 21.71 -10.37
N VAL A 93 6.73 22.71 -9.55
CA VAL A 93 7.81 23.56 -9.01
C VAL A 93 7.64 23.79 -7.51
N GLY A 94 8.77 24.02 -6.81
CA GLY A 94 8.73 24.25 -5.35
C GLY A 94 8.12 23.09 -4.59
N GLU A 95 7.31 23.38 -3.60
CA GLU A 95 6.63 22.39 -2.74
C GLU A 95 5.65 21.50 -3.51
N ASP A 96 5.11 21.96 -4.64
CA ASP A 96 4.25 21.12 -5.51
C ASP A 96 4.97 19.87 -6.06
N ARG A 97 6.32 19.81 -6.05
CA ARG A 97 7.09 18.65 -6.52
C ARG A 97 6.82 17.37 -5.72
N GLU A 98 6.58 17.51 -4.41
CA GLU A 98 6.22 16.39 -3.52
C GLU A 98 4.96 15.65 -3.99
N ARG A 99 4.07 16.36 -4.67
CA ARG A 99 2.87 15.75 -5.25
C ARG A 99 3.17 14.68 -6.31
N ALA A 100 4.32 14.73 -6.98
CA ALA A 100 4.69 13.68 -7.94
C ALA A 100 4.87 12.32 -7.24
N GLY A 101 5.56 12.29 -6.12
CA GLY A 101 5.68 11.11 -5.26
C GLY A 101 4.31 10.66 -4.73
N ALA A 102 3.50 11.60 -4.26
CA ALA A 102 2.16 11.31 -3.80
C ALA A 102 1.26 10.73 -4.92
N MET A 103 1.44 11.10 -6.17
CA MET A 103 0.73 10.50 -7.32
C MET A 103 1.22 9.08 -7.65
N ILE A 104 2.46 8.74 -7.33
CA ILE A 104 2.98 7.37 -7.47
C ILE A 104 2.41 6.47 -6.37
N VAL A 105 2.42 6.93 -5.12
CA VAL A 105 2.03 6.13 -3.94
C VAL A 105 0.54 6.24 -3.62
N GLY A 106 -0.05 7.43 -3.72
CA GLY A 106 -1.40 7.79 -3.32
C GLY A 106 -1.47 8.54 -1.98
N ARG A 107 -0.32 8.70 -1.31
CA ARG A 107 -0.11 9.49 -0.11
C ARG A 107 1.19 10.29 -0.24
N PHE A 108 1.29 11.42 0.42
CA PHE A 108 2.55 12.10 0.68
C PHE A 108 3.43 11.30 1.65
N GLU A 109 4.69 11.67 1.81
CA GLU A 109 5.64 10.97 2.69
C GLU A 109 5.21 10.97 4.16
N ASP A 110 4.59 12.05 4.62
CA ASP A 110 4.00 12.17 5.96
C ASP A 110 2.74 11.32 6.18
N GLY A 111 2.24 10.68 5.12
CA GLY A 111 1.04 9.85 5.11
C GLY A 111 -0.25 10.56 4.71
N THR A 112 -0.24 11.87 4.47
CA THR A 112 -1.41 12.63 4.00
C THR A 112 -2.00 12.00 2.74
N PRO A 113 -3.30 11.63 2.72
CA PRO A 113 -3.93 11.08 1.52
C PRO A 113 -4.04 12.13 0.42
N LEU A 114 -3.50 11.85 -0.76
CA LEU A 114 -3.59 12.74 -1.92
C LEU A 114 -5.04 13.02 -2.36
N THR A 115 -5.96 12.11 -2.06
CA THR A 115 -7.40 12.28 -2.31
C THR A 115 -8.02 13.38 -1.44
N ALA A 116 -7.51 13.55 -0.22
CA ALA A 116 -8.04 14.49 0.77
C ALA A 116 -7.44 15.88 0.61
N GLN A 117 -6.13 15.98 0.34
CA GLN A 117 -5.39 17.25 0.34
C GLN A 117 -4.45 17.34 -0.85
N ARG A 118 -4.16 18.59 -1.26
CA ARG A 118 -3.24 18.93 -2.33
C ARG A 118 -1.78 18.86 -1.91
N GLU A 119 -1.52 19.08 -0.63
CA GLU A 119 -0.21 19.25 -0.01
C GLU A 119 -0.08 18.30 1.19
N GLU A 120 1.14 17.99 1.59
CA GLU A 120 1.40 17.30 2.86
C GLU A 120 0.93 18.11 4.07
N GLY A 121 0.91 17.54 5.25
CA GLY A 121 0.52 18.23 6.47
C GLY A 121 -0.41 17.42 7.36
N ALA A 122 -0.39 16.06 7.22
CA ALA A 122 -1.15 15.19 8.10
C ALA A 122 -0.65 15.30 9.54
N GLU A 123 -1.60 15.48 10.47
CA GLU A 123 -1.35 15.28 11.89
C GLU A 123 -1.32 13.78 12.23
N SER A 124 -0.63 13.42 13.30
CA SER A 124 -0.70 12.05 13.84
C SER A 124 -1.97 11.91 14.71
N PRO A 125 -2.70 10.82 14.60
CA PRO A 125 -2.51 9.69 13.67
C PRO A 125 -2.87 10.03 12.22
N VAL A 126 -2.12 9.46 11.28
CA VAL A 126 -2.31 9.67 9.84
C VAL A 126 -3.75 9.40 9.41
N PRO A 127 -4.40 10.33 8.69
CA PRO A 127 -5.78 10.19 8.24
C PRO A 127 -6.02 8.94 7.39
N ASN A 128 -7.15 8.28 7.62
CA ASN A 128 -7.54 7.06 6.90
C ASN A 128 -9.01 7.03 6.47
N ASN A 129 -9.83 8.00 6.93
CA ASN A 129 -11.26 8.06 6.68
C ASN A 129 -11.57 8.73 5.33
N PHE A 130 -11.14 8.12 4.23
CA PHE A 130 -11.41 8.59 2.88
C PHE A 130 -11.71 7.43 1.94
N ASP A 131 -12.40 7.72 0.85
CA ASP A 131 -12.57 6.87 -0.32
C ASP A 131 -12.22 7.66 -1.61
N TYR A 132 -12.54 7.08 -2.75
CA TYR A 132 -12.32 7.73 -4.05
C TYR A 132 -13.63 8.23 -4.69
N GLY A 133 -14.75 8.24 -3.98
CA GLY A 133 -16.04 8.67 -4.49
C GLY A 133 -16.04 10.13 -4.96
N SER A 134 -15.30 11.00 -4.26
CA SER A 134 -15.12 12.40 -4.64
C SER A 134 -14.07 12.62 -5.73
N ASP A 135 -13.43 11.55 -6.22
CA ASP A 135 -12.37 11.57 -7.23
C ASP A 135 -12.59 10.48 -8.31
N ALA A 136 -13.81 10.37 -8.80
CA ALA A 136 -14.19 9.39 -9.81
C ALA A 136 -13.41 9.51 -11.14
N ALA A 137 -12.84 10.67 -11.43
CA ALA A 137 -12.02 10.92 -12.61
C ALA A 137 -10.51 10.68 -12.40
N GLY A 138 -10.06 10.39 -11.17
CA GLY A 138 -8.63 10.30 -10.86
C GLY A 138 -7.86 11.61 -10.96
N ALA A 139 -8.59 12.74 -10.81
CA ALA A 139 -8.03 14.09 -10.95
C ALA A 139 -7.23 14.53 -9.71
N LYS A 140 -7.43 13.87 -8.57
CA LYS A 140 -6.66 14.06 -7.33
C LYS A 140 -5.61 12.96 -7.19
N CYS A 141 -6.06 11.72 -7.04
CA CYS A 141 -5.24 10.53 -6.93
C CYS A 141 -5.38 9.68 -8.20
N PRO A 142 -4.31 9.53 -9.00
CA PRO A 142 -4.37 8.75 -10.24
C PRO A 142 -4.80 7.29 -10.00
N PHE A 143 -5.46 6.68 -10.98
CA PHE A 143 -5.92 5.28 -10.87
C PHE A 143 -4.78 4.29 -10.65
N GLN A 144 -3.59 4.56 -11.21
CA GLN A 144 -2.40 3.72 -11.04
C GLN A 144 -1.71 3.88 -9.70
N ALA A 145 -2.02 4.90 -8.90
CA ALA A 145 -1.39 5.10 -7.59
C ALA A 145 -1.47 3.83 -6.74
N HIS A 146 -0.36 3.47 -6.11
CA HIS A 146 -0.18 2.20 -5.41
C HIS A 146 -1.33 1.86 -4.46
N ILE A 147 -1.70 2.79 -3.57
CA ILE A 147 -2.76 2.51 -2.60
C ILE A 147 -4.15 2.43 -3.25
N ARG A 148 -4.39 3.14 -4.37
CA ARG A 148 -5.66 3.06 -5.09
C ARG A 148 -5.81 1.73 -5.81
N LYS A 149 -4.70 1.16 -6.32
CA LYS A 149 -4.70 -0.17 -6.92
C LYS A 149 -4.83 -1.29 -5.90
N THR A 150 -4.21 -1.15 -4.73
CA THR A 150 -4.17 -2.22 -3.72
C THR A 150 -5.28 -2.15 -2.69
N ASN A 151 -6.00 -1.03 -2.64
CA ASN A 151 -7.22 -0.85 -1.84
C ASN A 151 -8.12 0.20 -2.51
N PRO A 152 -8.92 -0.18 -3.53
CA PRO A 152 -9.73 0.76 -4.32
C PRO A 152 -10.93 1.32 -3.56
N ARG A 153 -11.23 0.83 -2.37
CA ARG A 153 -12.26 1.35 -1.46
C ARG A 153 -13.63 1.51 -2.11
N GLY A 154 -14.04 0.51 -2.88
CA GLY A 154 -15.30 0.50 -3.60
C GLY A 154 -15.28 1.21 -4.96
N SER A 155 -14.11 1.68 -5.42
CA SER A 155 -13.95 2.38 -6.70
C SER A 155 -13.20 1.59 -7.78
N GLY A 156 -12.98 0.29 -7.58
CA GLY A 156 -12.29 -0.56 -8.55
C GLY A 156 -13.05 -0.78 -9.84
N GLY A 157 -14.37 -0.75 -9.78
CA GLY A 157 -15.27 -0.86 -10.94
C GLY A 157 -15.39 -2.29 -11.52
N ALA A 158 -14.60 -3.25 -11.05
CA ALA A 158 -14.65 -4.63 -11.52
C ALA A 158 -15.56 -5.52 -10.65
N GLU A 159 -15.76 -5.15 -9.40
CA GLU A 159 -16.53 -5.87 -8.40
C GLU A 159 -17.34 -4.90 -7.55
N GLU A 160 -18.39 -5.41 -6.91
CA GLU A 160 -19.13 -4.64 -5.91
C GLU A 160 -18.28 -4.38 -4.65
N PRO A 161 -18.44 -3.24 -3.96
CA PRO A 161 -17.61 -2.87 -2.82
C PRO A 161 -17.49 -3.92 -1.71
N PRO A 162 -18.54 -4.68 -1.33
CA PRO A 162 -18.41 -5.74 -0.34
C PRO A 162 -17.48 -6.87 -0.79
N ARG A 163 -17.39 -7.14 -2.10
CA ARG A 163 -16.52 -8.17 -2.65
C ARG A 163 -15.08 -7.70 -2.72
N GLU A 164 -14.82 -6.44 -3.09
CA GLU A 164 -13.48 -5.84 -3.03
C GLU A 164 -12.85 -5.97 -1.63
N ARG A 165 -13.65 -5.82 -0.58
CA ARG A 165 -13.19 -5.93 0.81
C ARG A 165 -12.66 -7.32 1.18
N LEU A 166 -13.09 -8.38 0.49
CA LEU A 166 -12.60 -9.73 0.74
C LEU A 166 -11.15 -9.93 0.28
N HIS A 167 -10.60 -9.01 -0.53
CA HIS A 167 -9.21 -9.05 -0.98
C HIS A 167 -8.26 -8.33 -0.01
N LEU A 168 -8.77 -7.62 0.99
CA LEU A 168 -7.94 -6.98 2.01
C LEU A 168 -7.25 -8.02 2.88
N MET A 169 -6.02 -7.73 3.27
CA MET A 169 -5.19 -8.58 4.11
C MET A 169 -4.56 -7.77 5.25
N ALA A 170 -4.34 -8.40 6.40
CA ALA A 170 -3.58 -7.80 7.48
C ALA A 170 -2.09 -7.85 7.14
N ARG A 171 -1.45 -6.68 7.03
CA ARG A 171 -0.08 -6.53 6.55
C ARG A 171 0.84 -6.03 7.65
N ARG A 172 2.10 -6.48 7.59
CA ARG A 172 3.18 -5.92 8.39
C ARG A 172 4.41 -5.74 7.51
N GLY A 173 4.86 -4.50 7.37
CA GLY A 173 6.15 -4.16 6.79
C GLY A 173 7.19 -4.02 7.91
N VAL A 174 8.40 -4.51 7.67
CA VAL A 174 9.55 -4.27 8.53
C VAL A 174 10.73 -3.88 7.65
N PRO A 175 11.21 -2.63 7.69
CA PRO A 175 12.40 -2.23 6.95
C PRO A 175 13.62 -3.04 7.37
N TYR A 176 14.48 -3.38 6.40
CA TYR A 176 15.76 -4.04 6.65
C TYR A 176 16.88 -3.35 5.88
N GLY A 177 18.11 -3.55 6.35
CA GLY A 177 19.32 -2.97 5.81
C GLY A 177 19.67 -1.65 6.49
N GLU A 178 20.96 -1.32 6.47
CA GLU A 178 21.51 -0.09 7.03
C GLU A 178 21.68 0.97 5.93
N ARG A 179 21.32 2.20 6.24
CA ARG A 179 21.53 3.36 5.38
C ARG A 179 22.62 4.25 5.95
N ALA A 180 23.48 4.75 5.08
CA ALA A 180 24.47 5.77 5.43
C ALA A 180 23.89 7.20 5.36
N ASP A 181 22.77 7.37 4.62
CA ASP A 181 22.04 8.63 4.49
C ASP A 181 20.89 8.72 5.49
N ASP A 182 20.51 9.93 5.86
CA ASP A 182 19.29 10.17 6.63
C ASP A 182 18.07 10.05 5.69
N PRO A 183 17.11 9.16 5.96
CA PRO A 183 15.91 9.03 5.14
C PRO A 183 15.03 10.28 5.12
N ASN A 184 15.09 11.11 6.18
CA ASN A 184 14.30 12.34 6.30
C ASN A 184 15.03 13.59 5.77
N ALA A 185 16.28 13.46 5.34
CA ALA A 185 17.03 14.60 4.82
C ALA A 185 16.66 14.88 3.36
N ASP A 186 16.61 16.15 3.00
CA ASP A 186 16.50 16.58 1.60
C ASP A 186 17.83 16.33 0.89
N LEU A 187 17.95 15.19 0.22
CA LEU A 187 19.14 14.74 -0.49
C LEU A 187 18.79 14.40 -1.95
N PRO A 188 19.69 14.72 -2.89
CA PRO A 188 19.46 14.36 -4.28
C PRO A 188 19.38 12.83 -4.45
N PRO A 189 18.64 12.33 -5.46
CA PRO A 189 18.53 10.90 -5.71
C PRO A 189 19.85 10.15 -5.80
N SER A 190 20.91 10.80 -6.32
CA SER A 190 22.24 10.22 -6.44
C SER A 190 22.92 9.87 -5.11
N ALA A 191 22.52 10.53 -4.01
CA ALA A 191 23.01 10.25 -2.66
C ALA A 191 22.27 9.10 -1.97
N ARG A 192 21.13 8.65 -2.52
CA ARG A 192 20.30 7.58 -1.97
C ARG A 192 20.84 6.19 -2.34
N PRO A 193 20.58 5.15 -1.52
CA PRO A 193 21.02 3.78 -1.81
C PRO A 193 20.31 3.21 -3.06
N SER A 194 21.04 2.45 -3.86
CA SER A 194 20.51 1.75 -5.04
C SER A 194 20.20 0.28 -4.79
N GLY A 195 20.41 -0.22 -3.57
CA GLY A 195 20.16 -1.59 -3.13
C GLY A 195 20.69 -1.82 -1.72
N GLY A 196 20.63 -3.06 -1.24
CA GLY A 196 21.06 -3.44 0.10
C GLY A 196 20.04 -3.13 1.21
N VAL A 197 19.01 -2.36 0.91
CA VAL A 197 17.94 -1.99 1.82
C VAL A 197 16.58 -2.42 1.24
N GLY A 198 15.56 -2.55 2.08
CA GLY A 198 14.24 -2.93 1.60
C GLY A 198 13.24 -3.23 2.70
N LEU A 199 12.20 -3.96 2.33
CA LEU A 199 11.08 -4.28 3.20
C LEU A 199 10.90 -5.79 3.32
N LEU A 200 10.82 -6.30 4.54
CA LEU A 200 10.25 -7.61 4.82
C LEU A 200 8.74 -7.44 4.84
N PHE A 201 8.10 -7.80 3.74
CA PHE A 201 6.65 -7.75 3.64
C PHE A 201 6.06 -9.04 4.18
N MET A 202 5.09 -8.88 5.07
CA MET A 202 4.34 -9.97 5.69
C MET A 202 2.85 -9.70 5.58
N ALA A 203 2.06 -10.73 5.29
CA ALA A 203 0.61 -10.61 5.26
C ALA A 203 -0.07 -11.88 5.78
N PHE A 204 -1.11 -11.69 6.59
CA PHE A 204 -1.96 -12.75 7.10
C PHE A 204 -3.24 -12.85 6.27
N ASN A 205 -3.60 -14.08 5.90
CA ASN A 205 -4.68 -14.36 4.98
C ASN A 205 -5.46 -15.61 5.44
N SER A 206 -6.76 -15.64 5.20
CA SER A 206 -7.53 -16.88 5.28
C SER A 206 -7.57 -17.64 3.96
N VAL A 207 -7.45 -16.92 2.82
CA VAL A 207 -7.45 -17.51 1.47
C VAL A 207 -6.41 -16.79 0.61
N LEU A 208 -5.23 -17.37 0.43
CA LEU A 208 -4.11 -16.79 -0.34
C LEU A 208 -4.52 -16.35 -1.75
N GLY A 209 -5.24 -17.21 -2.47
CA GLY A 209 -5.66 -16.96 -3.85
C GLY A 209 -6.67 -15.81 -3.99
N ASN A 210 -7.42 -15.51 -2.93
CA ASN A 210 -8.41 -14.43 -2.93
C ASN A 210 -7.88 -13.11 -2.34
N GLN A 211 -6.75 -13.13 -1.67
CA GLN A 211 -6.19 -11.96 -0.98
C GLN A 211 -4.84 -11.58 -1.58
N PHE A 212 -3.74 -12.16 -1.14
CA PHE A 212 -2.42 -11.76 -1.60
C PHE A 212 -2.22 -12.00 -3.11
N GLU A 213 -2.51 -13.19 -3.60
CA GLU A 213 -2.31 -13.50 -5.02
C GLU A 213 -3.24 -12.70 -5.92
N PHE A 214 -4.50 -12.51 -5.50
CA PHE A 214 -5.46 -11.67 -6.20
C PHE A 214 -4.97 -10.22 -6.29
N THR A 215 -4.57 -9.62 -5.16
CA THR A 215 -4.06 -8.25 -5.13
C THR A 215 -2.84 -8.09 -6.03
N GLN A 216 -1.90 -9.04 -6.01
CA GLN A 216 -0.71 -8.96 -6.86
C GLN A 216 -1.02 -9.17 -8.34
N ALA A 217 -1.79 -10.20 -8.70
CA ALA A 217 -2.01 -10.61 -10.08
C ALA A 217 -3.12 -9.80 -10.77
N ILE A 218 -4.26 -9.62 -10.09
CA ILE A 218 -5.47 -9.06 -10.69
C ILE A 218 -5.57 -7.55 -10.50
N TRP A 219 -4.99 -7.01 -9.43
CA TRP A 219 -4.98 -5.57 -9.20
C TRP A 219 -3.64 -4.92 -9.60
N ALA A 220 -2.55 -5.24 -8.93
CA ALA A 220 -1.27 -4.57 -9.15
C ALA A 220 -0.69 -4.80 -10.55
N ASN A 221 -0.77 -6.04 -11.06
CA ASN A 221 -0.23 -6.41 -12.37
C ASN A 221 -1.22 -6.25 -13.54
N ASN A 222 -2.46 -5.81 -13.29
CA ASN A 222 -3.44 -5.58 -14.34
C ASN A 222 -3.39 -4.13 -14.81
N PRO A 223 -3.00 -3.84 -16.07
CA PRO A 223 -2.94 -2.49 -16.57
C PRO A 223 -4.32 -1.83 -16.74
N GLY A 224 -5.40 -2.59 -16.75
CA GLY A 224 -6.79 -2.10 -16.87
C GLY A 224 -7.49 -1.87 -15.54
N PHE A 225 -6.84 -2.09 -14.40
CA PHE A 225 -7.46 -1.94 -13.08
C PHE A 225 -6.78 -0.81 -12.27
N PRO A 226 -7.54 -0.01 -11.46
CA PRO A 226 -9.01 0.10 -11.42
C PRO A 226 -9.60 0.52 -12.77
N ILE A 227 -10.88 0.22 -13.01
CA ILE A 227 -11.54 0.57 -14.27
C ILE A 227 -11.81 2.08 -14.30
N PRO A 228 -11.15 2.84 -15.19
CA PRO A 228 -11.39 4.28 -15.28
C PRO A 228 -12.73 4.55 -16.01
N PRO A 229 -13.24 5.79 -15.95
CA PRO A 229 -14.42 6.19 -16.73
C PRO A 229 -14.25 5.93 -18.24
N ASP A 230 -15.38 5.74 -18.93
CA ASP A 230 -15.42 5.50 -20.37
C ASP A 230 -14.61 6.53 -21.16
N GLY A 231 -13.78 6.04 -22.08
CA GLY A 231 -12.91 6.85 -22.92
C GLY A 231 -11.59 7.29 -22.30
N ALA A 232 -11.35 7.01 -21.01
CA ALA A 232 -10.05 7.25 -20.38
C ALA A 232 -9.04 6.14 -20.73
N LYS A 233 -7.75 6.49 -20.72
CA LYS A 233 -6.69 5.50 -20.92
C LYS A 233 -6.62 4.53 -19.75
N PRO A 234 -6.26 3.26 -19.99
CA PRO A 234 -5.98 2.29 -18.91
C PRO A 234 -4.91 2.85 -17.95
N PRO A 235 -5.06 2.62 -16.63
CA PRO A 235 -4.14 3.20 -15.64
C PRO A 235 -2.70 2.67 -15.73
N GLY A 236 -2.50 1.47 -16.23
CA GLY A 236 -1.19 0.81 -16.21
C GLY A 236 -0.97 -0.05 -14.97
N LEU A 237 0.26 -0.55 -14.83
CA LEU A 237 0.65 -1.36 -13.67
C LEU A 237 0.79 -0.48 -12.42
N ASP A 238 0.71 -1.12 -11.27
CA ASP A 238 1.10 -0.51 -10.00
C ASP A 238 2.58 -0.04 -10.08
N PRO A 239 2.87 1.24 -9.85
CA PRO A 239 4.21 1.77 -10.03
C PRO A 239 5.20 1.29 -8.95
N VAL A 240 4.73 0.80 -7.81
CA VAL A 240 5.56 0.32 -6.71
C VAL A 240 5.79 -1.18 -6.81
N ILE A 241 4.72 -1.98 -6.80
CA ILE A 241 4.80 -3.45 -6.73
C ILE A 241 4.45 -4.18 -8.03
N GLY A 242 3.96 -3.48 -9.05
CA GLY A 242 3.62 -4.09 -10.33
C GLY A 242 4.82 -4.76 -10.99
N GLN A 243 4.63 -5.92 -11.60
CA GLN A 243 5.65 -6.72 -12.27
C GLN A 243 5.29 -6.90 -13.75
N GLY A 244 6.22 -6.57 -14.63
CA GLY A 244 6.04 -6.69 -16.07
C GLY A 244 6.37 -5.42 -16.84
N PRO A 245 6.08 -5.39 -18.15
CA PRO A 245 6.26 -4.20 -18.98
C PRO A 245 5.43 -3.04 -18.48
N ARG A 246 6.06 -1.90 -18.25
CA ARG A 246 5.40 -0.71 -17.72
C ARG A 246 5.06 0.24 -18.86
N PRO A 247 3.76 0.52 -19.12
CA PRO A 247 3.37 1.51 -20.11
C PRO A 247 3.52 2.93 -19.56
N GLU A 248 3.48 3.90 -20.46
CA GLU A 248 3.19 5.28 -20.11
C GLU A 248 1.86 5.38 -19.36
N SER A 249 1.77 6.30 -18.42
CA SER A 249 0.57 6.53 -17.62
C SER A 249 0.14 7.99 -17.65
N VAL A 250 -1.13 8.24 -17.36
CA VAL A 250 -1.71 9.58 -17.38
C VAL A 250 -1.76 10.13 -15.96
N TYR A 251 -1.30 11.38 -15.82
CA TYR A 251 -1.29 12.09 -14.55
C TYR A 251 -1.95 13.47 -14.68
N PRO A 252 -2.71 13.94 -13.67
CA PRO A 252 -3.21 15.31 -13.64
C PRO A 252 -2.06 16.29 -13.40
N THR A 253 -2.04 17.41 -14.13
CA THR A 253 -1.06 18.48 -13.93
C THR A 253 -1.40 19.38 -12.74
N GLU A 254 -2.69 19.44 -12.39
CA GLU A 254 -3.22 20.23 -11.29
C GLU A 254 -4.09 19.33 -10.41
N TRP A 255 -4.01 19.49 -9.11
CA TRP A 255 -4.85 18.75 -8.17
C TRP A 255 -6.33 19.10 -8.37
N ALA A 256 -7.16 18.09 -8.57
CA ALA A 256 -8.57 18.20 -8.93
C ALA A 256 -8.83 18.93 -10.26
N GLY A 257 -7.79 19.12 -11.09
CA GLY A 257 -7.91 19.74 -12.41
C GLY A 257 -8.33 18.74 -13.49
N THR A 258 -8.65 19.26 -14.68
CA THR A 258 -9.06 18.43 -15.83
C THR A 258 -7.92 18.18 -16.82
N ARG A 259 -6.83 18.95 -16.72
CA ARG A 259 -5.70 18.84 -17.62
C ARG A 259 -4.77 17.69 -17.20
N THR A 260 -4.42 16.85 -18.14
CA THR A 260 -3.56 15.70 -17.92
C THR A 260 -2.38 15.67 -18.87
N VAL A 261 -1.31 14.99 -18.47
CA VAL A 261 -0.13 14.69 -19.26
C VAL A 261 0.10 13.17 -19.25
N THR A 262 0.51 12.63 -20.39
CA THR A 262 1.06 11.28 -20.46
C THR A 262 2.54 11.36 -20.09
N ALA A 263 2.91 10.71 -19.02
CA ALA A 263 4.29 10.65 -18.53
C ALA A 263 4.96 9.32 -18.84
N ASP A 264 6.29 9.33 -18.85
CA ASP A 264 7.12 8.13 -19.05
C ASP A 264 6.81 7.03 -18.03
N PRO A 265 7.05 5.77 -18.38
CA PRO A 265 6.90 4.65 -17.44
C PRO A 265 7.75 4.84 -16.18
N ILE A 266 7.14 4.69 -15.01
CA ILE A 266 7.88 4.64 -13.74
C ILE A 266 8.71 3.35 -13.70
N PRO A 267 10.06 3.40 -13.68
CA PRO A 267 10.90 2.21 -13.67
C PRO A 267 10.69 1.38 -12.40
N GLN A 268 10.83 0.05 -12.54
CA GLN A 268 10.74 -0.84 -11.38
C GLN A 268 11.83 -0.53 -10.35
N ALA A 269 11.42 -0.17 -9.14
CA ALA A 269 12.30 0.14 -8.02
C ALA A 269 12.28 -0.93 -6.91
N VAL A 270 11.34 -1.88 -6.95
CA VAL A 270 11.22 -2.98 -5.98
C VAL A 270 11.56 -4.31 -6.65
N THR A 271 12.48 -5.08 -6.04
CA THR A 271 12.91 -6.39 -6.53
C THR A 271 12.66 -7.47 -5.48
N LEU A 272 11.94 -8.53 -5.85
CA LEU A 272 11.78 -9.69 -4.99
C LEU A 272 13.12 -10.45 -4.87
N LYS A 273 13.62 -10.57 -3.64
CA LYS A 273 14.85 -11.31 -3.32
C LYS A 273 14.58 -12.74 -2.82
N GLY A 274 13.35 -13.03 -2.46
CA GLY A 274 12.89 -14.32 -2.00
C GLY A 274 11.61 -14.19 -1.20
N GLY A 275 10.92 -15.30 -1.02
CA GLY A 275 9.69 -15.35 -0.23
C GLY A 275 9.05 -16.71 -0.33
N ASP A 276 8.10 -16.97 0.54
CA ASP A 276 7.35 -18.21 0.58
C ASP A 276 5.99 -18.00 1.26
N TYR A 277 5.16 -19.03 1.19
CA TYR A 277 3.92 -19.14 1.94
C TYR A 277 4.09 -20.10 3.10
N PHE A 278 3.60 -19.70 4.25
CA PHE A 278 3.66 -20.50 5.48
C PHE A 278 2.27 -20.63 6.07
N PHE A 279 2.10 -21.61 6.93
CA PHE A 279 1.01 -21.65 7.87
C PHE A 279 1.51 -21.21 9.24
N MET A 280 0.91 -20.17 9.80
CA MET A 280 1.16 -19.74 11.18
C MET A 280 0.19 -20.49 12.09
N PRO A 281 0.67 -21.50 12.83
CA PRO A 281 -0.20 -22.34 13.63
C PRO A 281 -0.67 -21.61 14.90
N SER A 282 -1.68 -22.19 15.55
CA SER A 282 -2.17 -21.74 16.85
C SER A 282 -1.10 -21.85 17.94
N LEU A 283 -1.22 -21.04 18.98
CA LEU A 283 -0.38 -21.16 20.18
C LEU A 283 -0.53 -22.52 20.87
N ALA A 284 -1.70 -23.14 20.78
CA ALA A 284 -1.94 -24.48 21.33
C ALA A 284 -1.11 -25.55 20.63
N PHE A 285 -1.02 -25.50 19.29
CA PHE A 285 -0.13 -26.37 18.53
C PHE A 285 1.34 -26.15 18.93
N LEU A 286 1.81 -24.92 18.97
CA LEU A 286 3.21 -24.60 19.31
C LEU A 286 3.59 -25.06 20.73
N ARG A 287 2.69 -24.89 21.70
CA ARG A 287 2.90 -25.40 23.08
C ARG A 287 2.97 -26.93 23.13
N GLY A 288 2.19 -27.60 22.28
CA GLY A 288 2.23 -29.06 22.15
C GLY A 288 3.54 -29.61 21.60
N LEU A 289 4.29 -28.85 20.83
CA LEU A 289 5.61 -29.25 20.34
C LEU A 289 6.67 -29.29 21.47
N GLY A 290 6.58 -28.38 22.46
CA GLY A 290 7.51 -28.30 23.57
C GLY A 290 7.27 -29.37 24.68
N GLY A 291 6.12 -30.04 24.67
CA GLY A 291 5.74 -31.04 25.69
C GLY A 291 6.08 -32.49 25.36
N LYS A 292 6.82 -32.77 24.29
CA LYS A 292 7.27 -34.09 23.86
C LYS A 292 8.77 -34.28 24.09
N GLY A 293 9.27 -33.83 25.23
CA GLY A 293 10.62 -34.06 25.72
C GLY A 293 10.62 -34.89 26.97
#